data_2b6999af751d4ab0acfe23d71fbb10e4
#
_entry.id   2b6999af751d4ab0acfe23d71fbb10e4
#
_cell.length_a   1.000
_cell.length_b   1.000
_cell.length_c   1.000
_cell.angle_alpha   90.00
_cell.angle_beta   90.00
_cell.angle_gamma   90.00
#
_symmetry.space_group_name_H-M   'P 1'
#
loop_
_entity.id
_entity.type
_entity.pdbx_description
1 polymer ?
#
loop_
_entity_poly.entity_id
_entity_poly.type
_entity_poly.pdbx_seq_one_letter_code
_entity_poly.pdbx_strand_id
1 'polypeptide(L)'
;MIGRLEALGFQVERLRFAEVDNFWARRGSTEPLFAFAGHTDVVPPGPREQWSSDPFTPTLRDGYLYGRGAADMKGGLAAMLTACERFLAAHQDHCGSIGFLITSEKKGWLKTALSKSSSTCKHGVNRSIIA
;
A
#
# COMPACT_ATOMS: atom_id res chain seq x y z
N MET A 1 -7.91 -3.38 -3.84
CA MET A 1 -6.93 -3.69 -2.77
C MET A 1 -7.64 -4.00 -1.46
N ILE A 2 -8.49 -3.11 -0.96
CA ILE A 2 -9.22 -3.27 0.31
C ILE A 2 -9.92 -4.64 0.39
N GLY A 3 -10.80 -4.99 -0.54
CA GLY A 3 -11.53 -6.26 -0.48
C GLY A 3 -10.64 -7.51 -0.45
N ARG A 4 -9.45 -7.48 -1.08
CA ARG A 4 -8.48 -8.58 -0.96
C ARG A 4 -7.84 -8.65 0.43
N LEU A 5 -7.55 -7.50 1.05
CA LEU A 5 -7.03 -7.43 2.42
C LEU A 5 -8.08 -7.89 3.44
N GLU A 6 -9.33 -7.47 3.28
CA GLU A 6 -10.45 -7.93 4.12
C GLU A 6 -10.65 -9.46 4.03
N ALA A 7 -10.56 -10.02 2.81
CA ALA A 7 -10.63 -11.47 2.60
C ALA A 7 -9.46 -12.24 3.28
N LEU A 8 -8.33 -11.58 3.49
CA LEU A 8 -7.19 -12.10 4.25
C LEU A 8 -7.29 -11.87 5.77
N GLY A 9 -8.39 -11.31 6.26
CA GLY A 9 -8.63 -11.06 7.68
C GLY A 9 -7.99 -9.77 8.21
N PHE A 10 -7.64 -8.81 7.34
CA PHE A 10 -7.23 -7.48 7.77
C PHE A 10 -8.43 -6.65 8.21
N GLN A 11 -8.27 -5.91 9.29
CA GLN A 11 -9.17 -4.83 9.68
C GLN A 11 -8.75 -3.57 8.95
N VAL A 12 -9.68 -2.98 8.19
CA VAL A 12 -9.41 -1.80 7.34
C VAL A 12 -10.06 -0.58 7.95
N GLU A 13 -9.27 0.46 8.16
CA GLU A 13 -9.69 1.78 8.60
C GLU A 13 -9.46 2.79 7.48
N ARG A 14 -10.53 3.41 7.01
CA ARG A 14 -10.45 4.50 6.02
C ARG A 14 -10.05 5.79 6.73
N LEU A 15 -9.03 6.46 6.19
CA LEU A 15 -8.43 7.65 6.75
C LEU A 15 -8.57 8.79 5.73
N ARG A 16 -9.70 9.48 5.77
CA ARG A 16 -9.94 10.61 4.88
C ARG A 16 -9.39 11.91 5.48
N PHE A 17 -8.59 12.62 4.70
CA PHE A 17 -8.07 13.95 5.02
C PHE A 17 -8.37 14.90 3.86
N ALA A 18 -9.34 15.80 4.06
CA ALA A 18 -9.86 16.68 3.02
C ALA A 18 -10.32 15.86 1.78
N GLU A 19 -9.71 16.06 0.63
CA GLU A 19 -10.02 15.36 -0.62
C GLU A 19 -9.22 14.04 -0.79
N VAL A 20 -8.37 13.67 0.18
CA VAL A 20 -7.46 12.53 0.07
C VAL A 20 -8.04 11.32 0.80
N ASP A 21 -8.28 10.24 0.09
CA ASP A 21 -8.75 8.97 0.64
C ASP A 21 -7.58 8.02 0.87
N ASN A 22 -7.18 7.91 2.14
CA ASN A 22 -6.17 6.96 2.59
C ASN A 22 -6.82 5.78 3.31
N PHE A 23 -6.07 4.72 3.53
CA PHE A 23 -6.47 3.69 4.46
C PHE A 23 -5.30 3.07 5.21
N TRP A 24 -5.60 2.60 6.39
CA TRP A 24 -4.77 1.72 7.18
C TRP A 24 -5.44 0.35 7.24
N ALA A 25 -4.68 -0.71 7.01
CA ALA A 25 -5.15 -2.07 7.21
C ALA A 25 -4.16 -2.82 8.11
N ARG A 26 -4.67 -3.57 9.08
CA ARG A 26 -3.85 -4.37 10.00
C ARG A 26 -4.44 -5.75 10.21
N ARG A 27 -3.59 -6.75 10.19
CA ARG A 27 -3.87 -8.10 10.65
C ARG A 27 -2.95 -8.43 11.82
N GLY A 28 -3.51 -8.99 12.90
CA GLY A 28 -2.81 -9.26 14.15
C GLY A 28 -2.79 -8.05 15.09
N SER A 29 -2.55 -8.34 16.37
CA SER A 29 -2.54 -7.35 17.47
C SER A 29 -1.23 -7.35 18.26
N THR A 30 -0.31 -8.27 17.95
CA THR A 30 0.96 -8.44 18.65
C THR A 30 2.11 -7.76 17.91
N GLU A 31 3.20 -7.52 18.61
CA GLU A 31 4.46 -7.08 18.04
C GLU A 31 5.34 -8.31 17.65
N PRO A 32 6.27 -8.12 16.72
CA PRO A 32 6.54 -6.92 15.95
C PRO A 32 5.47 -6.62 14.90
N LEU A 33 5.30 -5.33 14.56
CA LEU A 33 4.49 -4.91 13.43
C LEU A 33 5.38 -4.66 12.20
N PHE A 34 5.16 -5.43 11.14
CA PHE A 34 5.72 -5.16 9.82
C PHE A 34 4.68 -4.42 8.97
N ALA A 35 5.03 -3.24 8.44
CA ALA A 35 4.09 -2.44 7.67
C ALA A 35 4.62 -2.12 6.26
N PHE A 36 3.80 -2.39 5.26
CA PHE A 36 3.98 -1.88 3.90
C PHE A 36 3.43 -0.47 3.80
N ALA A 37 4.13 0.42 3.09
CA ALA A 37 3.66 1.76 2.78
C ALA A 37 3.68 2.02 1.27
N GLY A 38 2.68 2.74 0.78
CA GLY A 38 2.62 3.08 -0.64
C GLY A 38 1.49 4.05 -0.99
N HIS A 39 1.48 4.48 -2.26
CA HIS A 39 0.51 5.44 -2.77
C HIS A 39 -0.17 4.96 -4.06
N THR A 40 -1.39 5.44 -4.30
CA THR A 40 -2.19 5.07 -5.47
C THR A 40 -2.28 6.17 -6.53
N ASP A 41 -1.97 7.42 -6.14
CA ASP A 41 -1.92 8.55 -7.06
C ASP A 41 -0.80 8.42 -8.08
N VAL A 42 -0.95 9.14 -9.17
CA VAL A 42 0.02 9.17 -10.26
C VAL A 42 0.24 10.60 -10.73
N VAL A 43 1.46 10.91 -11.15
CA VAL A 43 1.75 12.19 -11.80
C VAL A 43 1.09 12.27 -13.17
N PRO A 44 0.80 13.48 -13.71
CA PRO A 44 0.29 13.64 -15.06
C PRO A 44 1.13 12.87 -16.09
N PRO A 45 0.52 12.35 -17.18
CA PRO A 45 1.24 11.52 -18.15
C PRO A 45 2.26 12.29 -18.98
N GLY A 46 2.17 13.62 -19.03
CA GLY A 46 2.90 14.44 -20.00
C GLY A 46 2.25 14.41 -21.37
N PRO A 47 2.98 14.79 -22.42
CA PRO A 47 2.46 14.80 -23.79
C PRO A 47 2.05 13.39 -24.24
N ARG A 48 0.79 13.21 -24.64
CA ARG A 48 0.25 11.89 -24.99
C ARG A 48 0.88 11.32 -26.26
N GLU A 49 1.34 12.17 -27.16
CA GLU A 49 2.03 11.80 -28.40
C GLU A 49 3.40 11.12 -28.17
N GLN A 50 3.96 11.24 -26.97
CA GLN A 50 5.19 10.54 -26.59
C GLN A 50 4.94 9.12 -26.08
N TRP A 51 3.68 8.73 -25.92
CA TRP A 51 3.31 7.39 -25.51
C TRP A 51 3.04 6.49 -26.70
N SER A 52 3.58 5.28 -26.67
CA SER A 52 3.32 4.26 -27.70
C SER A 52 1.96 3.57 -27.57
N SER A 53 1.25 3.81 -26.44
CA SER A 53 -0.12 3.36 -26.14
C SER A 53 -0.76 4.37 -25.18
N ASP A 54 -2.08 4.37 -25.03
CA ASP A 54 -2.73 5.27 -24.07
C ASP A 54 -2.18 5.04 -22.66
N PRO A 55 -1.70 6.10 -21.97
CA PRO A 55 -1.09 5.97 -20.64
C PRO A 55 -2.02 5.40 -19.57
N PHE A 56 -3.34 5.53 -19.75
CA PHE A 56 -4.34 5.04 -18.80
C PHE A 56 -5.02 3.73 -19.21
N THR A 57 -4.62 3.17 -20.34
CA THR A 57 -5.03 1.83 -20.79
C THR A 57 -3.88 0.85 -20.59
N PRO A 58 -3.95 -0.06 -19.59
CA PRO A 58 -2.89 -1.03 -19.34
C PRO A 58 -2.60 -1.88 -20.58
N THR A 59 -1.40 -1.79 -21.09
CA THR A 59 -0.99 -2.51 -22.31
C THR A 59 0.14 -3.47 -22.01
N LEU A 60 -0.11 -4.76 -22.23
CA LEU A 60 0.92 -5.80 -22.10
C LEU A 60 1.63 -5.97 -23.44
N ARG A 61 2.96 -5.76 -23.47
CA ARG A 61 3.80 -5.90 -24.66
C ARG A 61 5.20 -6.38 -24.26
N ASP A 62 5.72 -7.35 -24.98
CA ASP A 62 7.07 -7.91 -24.77
C ASP A 62 7.35 -8.34 -23.31
N GLY A 63 6.32 -8.82 -22.62
CA GLY A 63 6.42 -9.21 -21.22
C GLY A 63 6.39 -8.07 -20.21
N TYR A 64 6.21 -6.83 -20.65
CA TYR A 64 6.13 -5.64 -19.80
C TYR A 64 4.72 -5.05 -19.80
N LEU A 65 4.30 -4.54 -18.65
CA LEU A 65 3.06 -3.78 -18.49
C LEU A 65 3.34 -2.28 -18.64
N TYR A 66 2.82 -1.70 -19.72
CA TYR A 66 2.91 -0.27 -20.00
C TYR A 66 1.67 0.45 -19.47
N GLY A 67 1.89 1.58 -18.79
CA GLY A 67 0.82 2.44 -18.29
C GLY A 67 1.33 3.42 -17.23
N ARG A 68 0.65 4.56 -17.10
CA ARG A 68 0.98 5.56 -16.07
C ARG A 68 0.76 4.97 -14.67
N GLY A 69 1.80 5.03 -13.84
CA GLY A 69 1.77 4.48 -12.49
C GLY A 69 2.02 2.96 -12.41
N ALA A 70 2.30 2.27 -13.52
CA ALA A 70 2.65 0.85 -13.48
C ALA A 70 3.91 0.61 -12.66
N ALA A 71 4.98 1.39 -12.88
CA ALA A 71 6.24 1.30 -12.14
C ALA A 71 6.19 2.06 -10.82
N ASP A 72 5.66 3.28 -10.77
CA ASP A 72 5.53 4.12 -9.56
C ASP A 72 4.05 4.42 -9.28
N MET A 73 3.38 3.64 -8.37
CA MET A 73 3.94 2.43 -7.78
C MET A 73 2.91 1.28 -7.73
N LYS A 74 1.93 1.26 -8.68
CA LYS A 74 0.85 0.24 -8.67
C LYS A 74 1.38 -1.20 -8.80
N GLY A 75 2.47 -1.41 -9.56
CA GLY A 75 3.16 -2.70 -9.64
C GLY A 75 3.73 -3.12 -8.28
N GLY A 76 4.37 -2.20 -7.57
CA GLY A 76 4.85 -2.42 -6.20
C GLY A 76 3.73 -2.78 -5.23
N LEU A 77 2.59 -2.06 -5.28
CA LEU A 77 1.42 -2.37 -4.46
C LEU A 77 0.85 -3.77 -4.74
N ALA A 78 0.80 -4.16 -6.01
CA ALA A 78 0.36 -5.50 -6.40
C ALA A 78 1.33 -6.57 -5.88
N ALA A 79 2.63 -6.33 -5.98
CA ALA A 79 3.66 -7.23 -5.46
C ALA A 79 3.58 -7.40 -3.94
N MET A 80 3.46 -6.30 -3.19
CA MET A 80 3.31 -6.33 -1.73
C MET A 80 2.10 -7.15 -1.29
N LEU A 81 0.94 -6.91 -1.94
CA LEU A 81 -0.28 -7.65 -1.63
C LEU A 81 -0.16 -9.13 -1.95
N THR A 82 0.38 -9.48 -3.13
CA THR A 82 0.56 -10.88 -3.53
C THR A 82 1.59 -11.61 -2.66
N ALA A 83 2.67 -10.92 -2.26
CA ALA A 83 3.65 -11.47 -1.32
C ALA A 83 3.01 -11.76 0.04
N CYS A 84 2.19 -10.82 0.55
CA CYS A 84 1.45 -10.99 1.79
C CYS A 84 0.47 -12.18 1.72
N GLU A 85 -0.28 -12.32 0.63
CA GLU A 85 -1.18 -13.46 0.42
C GLU A 85 -0.44 -14.80 0.47
N ARG A 86 0.68 -14.89 -0.26
CA ARG A 86 1.52 -16.10 -0.27
C ARG A 86 2.12 -16.41 1.10
N PHE A 87 2.59 -15.38 1.79
CA PHE A 87 3.15 -15.53 3.13
C PHE A 87 2.09 -16.06 4.11
N LEU A 88 0.90 -15.47 4.12
CA LEU A 88 -0.18 -15.90 5.01
C LEU A 88 -0.70 -17.30 4.70
N ALA A 89 -0.71 -17.71 3.43
CA ALA A 89 -1.06 -19.07 3.03
C ALA A 89 -0.03 -20.10 3.51
N ALA A 90 1.26 -19.74 3.52
CA ALA A 90 2.34 -20.63 3.92
C ALA A 90 2.61 -20.61 5.45
N HIS A 91 2.28 -19.51 6.15
CA HIS A 91 2.63 -19.27 7.56
C HIS A 91 1.40 -18.81 8.33
N GLN A 92 0.45 -19.70 8.56
CA GLN A 92 -0.81 -19.36 9.26
C GLN A 92 -0.58 -18.95 10.72
N ASP A 93 0.41 -19.54 11.37
CA ASP A 93 0.77 -19.31 12.79
C ASP A 93 1.93 -18.31 12.95
N HIS A 94 2.12 -17.39 12.00
CA HIS A 94 3.17 -16.38 12.11
C HIS A 94 2.97 -15.51 13.35
N CYS A 95 4.04 -15.16 14.04
CA CYS A 95 4.02 -14.19 15.11
C CYS A 95 4.03 -12.75 14.58
N GLY A 96 3.57 -11.81 15.42
CA GLY A 96 3.53 -10.40 15.07
C GLY A 96 2.29 -10.00 14.26
N SER A 97 2.37 -8.82 13.68
CA SER A 97 1.29 -8.21 12.90
C SER A 97 1.79 -7.73 11.55
N ILE A 98 0.90 -7.68 10.57
CA ILE A 98 1.17 -7.12 9.25
C ILE A 98 0.25 -5.92 9.03
N GLY A 99 0.80 -4.81 8.51
CA GLY A 99 0.07 -3.59 8.21
C GLY A 99 0.25 -3.11 6.77
N PHE A 100 -0.72 -2.36 6.28
CA PHE A 100 -0.65 -1.62 5.02
C PHE A 100 -1.09 -0.18 5.27
N LEU A 101 -0.23 0.78 4.97
CA LEU A 101 -0.54 2.19 4.94
C LEU A 101 -0.57 2.65 3.49
N ILE A 102 -1.76 2.89 2.96
CA ILE A 102 -1.93 3.27 1.56
C ILE A 102 -2.56 4.65 1.48
N THR A 103 -1.91 5.52 0.71
CA THR A 103 -2.36 6.89 0.50
C THR A 103 -2.79 7.13 -0.94
N SER A 104 -3.70 8.05 -1.14
CA SER A 104 -4.12 8.49 -2.48
C SER A 104 -3.42 9.77 -2.93
N GLU A 105 -2.49 10.29 -2.12
CA GLU A 105 -1.62 11.41 -2.47
C GLU A 105 -0.23 11.23 -1.86
N LYS A 106 0.81 11.38 -2.67
CA LYS A 106 2.23 11.21 -2.28
C LYS A 106 2.65 12.10 -1.09
N LYS A 107 2.03 13.27 -0.94
CA LYS A 107 2.28 14.19 0.19
C LYS A 107 1.50 13.85 1.46
N GLY A 108 0.45 13.02 1.36
CA GLY A 108 -0.45 12.67 2.48
C GLY A 108 0.11 11.61 3.43
N TRP A 109 1.05 10.78 2.98
CA TRP A 109 1.53 9.64 3.76
C TRP A 109 2.24 10.05 5.05
N LEU A 110 3.01 11.15 5.04
CA LEU A 110 3.75 11.62 6.20
C LEU A 110 2.82 12.05 7.34
N LYS A 111 1.74 12.77 7.03
CA LYS A 111 0.73 13.19 8.03
C LYS A 111 -0.02 11.98 8.59
N THR A 112 -0.38 11.02 7.75
CA THR A 112 -1.08 9.80 8.14
C THR A 112 -0.20 8.88 8.97
N ALA A 113 1.07 8.69 8.58
CA ALA A 113 2.03 7.92 9.35
C ALA A 113 2.28 8.54 10.74
N LEU A 114 2.44 9.86 10.82
CA LEU A 114 2.66 10.57 12.08
C LEU A 114 1.43 10.49 13.02
N SER A 115 0.20 10.60 12.50
CA SER A 115 -1.02 10.49 13.31
C SER A 115 -1.17 9.09 13.92
N LYS A 116 -0.84 8.03 13.17
CA LYS A 116 -0.89 6.64 13.67
C LYS A 116 0.30 6.31 14.59
N SER A 117 1.46 6.91 14.38
CA SER A 117 2.60 6.73 15.29
C SER A 117 2.33 7.30 16.67
N SER A 118 1.62 8.43 16.78
CA SER A 118 1.31 9.06 18.07
C SER A 118 0.27 8.29 18.89
N SER A 119 -0.71 7.64 18.25
CA SER A 119 -1.75 6.87 18.94
C SER A 119 -1.26 5.51 19.49
N THR A 120 -0.16 4.96 18.95
CA THR A 120 0.39 3.66 19.37
C THR A 120 1.66 3.82 20.25
N CYS A 121 2.18 5.04 20.43
CA CYS A 121 3.45 5.33 21.11
C CYS A 121 3.32 5.47 22.64
N LYS A 122 2.29 4.90 23.28
CA LYS A 122 2.20 4.86 24.77
C LYS A 122 2.94 3.69 25.39
N HIS A 123 3.49 2.76 24.61
CA HIS A 123 4.35 1.68 25.12
C HIS A 123 5.56 1.57 24.18
N GLY A 124 6.74 1.87 24.71
CA GLY A 124 7.99 1.97 23.97
C GLY A 124 8.33 0.70 23.20
N VAL A 125 8.22 0.74 21.89
CA VAL A 125 8.55 -0.37 21.00
C VAL A 125 9.28 0.15 19.76
N ASN A 126 10.39 -0.50 19.47
CA ASN A 126 11.24 -0.31 18.31
C ASN A 126 10.46 -0.67 17.03
N ARG A 127 10.36 0.23 16.05
CA ARG A 127 9.56 0.06 14.83
C ARG A 127 10.46 0.05 13.61
N SER A 128 10.39 -1.02 12.84
CA SER A 128 10.98 -1.06 11.50
C SER A 128 9.88 -0.80 10.46
N ILE A 129 9.89 0.38 9.85
CA ILE A 129 9.07 0.71 8.67
C ILE A 129 10.00 0.57 7.46
N ILE A 130 9.65 -0.30 6.54
CA ILE A 130 10.35 -0.46 5.26
C ILE A 130 9.43 0.12 4.19
N ALA A 131 9.90 1.16 3.51
CA ALA A 131 9.21 1.83 2.41
C ALA A 131 9.70 1.29 1.06
#